data_a94e3a50fb0ca15eb83f9b276f9c6dbb
#
_entry.id   a94e3a50fb0ca15eb83f9b276f9c6dbb
#
_cell.length_a   1.000
_cell.length_b   1.000
_cell.length_c   1.000
_cell.angle_alpha   90.00
_cell.angle_beta   90.00
_cell.angle_gamma   90.00
#
_symmetry.space_group_name_H-M   'P 1'
#
loop_
_entity.id
_entity.type
_entity.pdbx_description
1 polymer ?
#
loop_
_entity_poly.entity_id
_entity_poly.type
_entity_poly.pdbx_seq_one_letter_code
_entity_poly.pdbx_strand_id
1 'polypeptide(L)'
;MAEDLGPGFGETASVEMLPEDGGCRPKARSNSARWALTCCLVLLPILAGLTTYLLVGQLRAQGEACVFQTPKGQELGPSHQRSYAPPGAGGDKPRAHLTVVRQTPTQSLKNQFPALHWEHELGLAFTKNRMNYTNKFLVIPESGDYFVYSQVTFRGTTSECGEISQGSRLNKPDSIIVVITKVTDSYPEPTQLLMGTKSVCEIGSNWFQPIYLGAMFFLNEGDKLMVNVSDISLVDYTKEDKTFFGAFLL
;
A
#
# COMPACT_ATOMS: atom_id res chain seq x y z
N MET A 1 -29.37 43.95 56.71
CA MET A 1 -28.63 43.14 57.68
C MET A 1 -27.46 42.63 56.93
N ALA A 2 -26.44 43.37 56.91
CA ALA A 2 -25.37 43.33 57.94
C ALA A 2 -24.58 42.02 57.77
N GLU A 3 -23.40 42.00 57.43
CA GLU A 3 -22.10 42.50 57.84
C GLU A 3 -21.12 41.38 57.58
N ASP A 4 -19.89 41.40 57.37
CA ASP A 4 -18.87 42.44 57.45
C ASP A 4 -17.50 41.78 57.20
N LEU A 5 -16.58 42.52 56.66
CA LEU A 5 -15.15 42.58 56.94
C LEU A 5 -14.33 41.27 56.91
N GLY A 6 -13.25 41.27 56.23
CA GLY A 6 -12.18 42.23 56.12
C GLY A 6 -10.83 41.54 56.27
N PRO A 7 -9.73 42.21 56.24
CA PRO A 7 -8.61 41.91 55.31
C PRO A 7 -7.34 41.47 56.08
N GLY A 8 -6.30 41.12 55.36
CA GLY A 8 -4.97 40.95 55.91
C GLY A 8 -3.94 40.74 54.82
N PHE A 9 -3.27 41.80 54.35
CA PHE A 9 -1.93 42.20 54.72
C PHE A 9 -0.99 40.99 54.83
N GLY A 10 -0.03 40.86 53.98
CA GLY A 10 1.07 41.75 53.70
C GLY A 10 2.34 41.04 54.08
N GLU A 11 3.32 41.03 53.33
CA GLU A 11 4.72 41.35 53.69
C GLU A 11 5.66 41.11 52.55
N THR A 12 6.02 42.08 51.98
CA THR A 12 7.27 42.74 51.61
C THR A 12 8.54 42.00 51.95
N ALA A 13 9.33 41.97 50.92
CA ALA A 13 10.70 42.35 50.80
C ALA A 13 11.77 41.52 51.46
N SER A 14 12.74 41.17 50.74
CA SER A 14 14.07 41.82 50.93
C SER A 14 14.99 41.43 49.78
N VAL A 15 15.33 42.43 49.07
CA VAL A 15 16.53 42.50 48.20
C VAL A 15 17.74 42.47 49.13
N GLU A 16 18.66 41.59 48.94
CA GLU A 16 20.00 41.70 49.47
C GLU A 16 21.01 41.57 48.35
N MET A 17 21.70 42.69 48.19
CA MET A 17 22.76 42.97 47.21
C MET A 17 24.09 42.52 47.76
N LEU A 18 24.84 41.74 46.95
CA LEU A 18 26.29 41.74 46.64
C LEU A 18 27.32 41.72 47.80
N PRO A 19 28.47 41.05 47.55
CA PRO A 19 29.52 41.75 46.80
C PRO A 19 30.20 40.94 45.68
N GLU A 20 30.65 41.72 44.70
CA GLU A 20 31.64 41.32 43.72
C GLU A 20 32.96 40.94 44.39
N ASP A 21 33.56 39.86 43.92
CA ASP A 21 35.01 39.77 43.97
C ASP A 21 35.58 39.15 42.72
N GLY A 22 36.44 39.90 42.09
CA GLY A 22 37.05 39.59 40.84
C GLY A 22 38.12 38.50 40.95
N GLY A 23 38.09 37.59 40.05
CA GLY A 23 39.12 36.59 39.88
C GLY A 23 39.11 36.02 38.47
N CYS A 24 39.74 36.71 37.53
CA CYS A 24 40.12 36.15 36.25
C CYS A 24 41.08 34.97 36.45
N ARG A 25 40.54 33.76 36.42
CA ARG A 25 41.35 32.55 36.18
C ARG A 25 41.36 32.25 34.67
N PRO A 26 42.52 32.12 34.04
CA PRO A 26 42.61 31.70 32.67
C PRO A 26 42.11 30.24 32.59
N LYS A 27 41.02 30.00 31.83
CA LYS A 27 40.52 28.69 31.50
C LYS A 27 41.61 27.92 30.78
N ALA A 28 42.15 26.91 31.42
CA ALA A 28 43.06 25.94 30.81
C ALA A 28 42.40 25.41 29.54
N ARG A 29 42.97 25.69 28.40
CA ARG A 29 42.54 25.25 27.07
C ARG A 29 42.62 23.75 27.04
N SER A 30 41.51 23.12 27.27
CA SER A 30 41.32 21.66 27.33
C SER A 30 41.89 21.02 26.05
N ASN A 31 42.84 20.14 26.20
CA ASN A 31 43.38 19.30 25.10
C ASN A 31 42.31 18.42 24.44
N SER A 32 41.13 18.29 25.04
CA SER A 32 40.00 17.52 24.51
C SER A 32 39.48 18.06 23.17
N ALA A 33 39.50 19.37 22.96
CA ALA A 33 39.05 19.95 21.67
C ALA A 33 40.02 19.61 20.52
N ARG A 34 41.31 19.49 20.81
CA ARG A 34 42.31 19.09 19.81
C ARG A 34 42.20 17.59 19.46
N TRP A 35 41.92 16.75 20.44
CA TRP A 35 41.67 15.34 20.23
C TRP A 35 40.38 15.10 19.42
N ALA A 36 39.32 15.86 19.70
CA ALA A 36 38.07 15.76 18.93
C ALA A 36 38.28 16.17 17.47
N LEU A 37 39.03 17.25 17.21
CA LEU A 37 39.33 17.68 15.84
C LEU A 37 40.20 16.69 15.07
N THR A 38 41.20 16.10 15.73
CA THR A 38 42.04 15.08 15.09
C THR A 38 41.25 13.77 14.80
N CYS A 39 40.36 13.34 15.71
CA CYS A 39 39.48 12.21 15.46
C CYS A 39 38.53 12.48 14.28
N CYS A 40 37.92 13.66 14.18
CA CYS A 40 37.06 14.01 13.04
C CYS A 40 37.82 14.04 11.71
N LEU A 41 39.05 14.57 11.70
CA LEU A 41 39.87 14.64 10.48
C LEU A 41 40.34 13.26 9.99
N VAL A 42 40.40 12.27 10.87
CA VAL A 42 40.77 10.89 10.50
C VAL A 42 39.53 10.07 10.13
N LEU A 43 38.43 10.23 10.88
CA LEU A 43 37.22 9.44 10.64
C LEU A 43 36.48 9.84 9.37
N LEU A 44 36.46 11.12 9.01
CA LEU A 44 35.76 11.58 7.78
C LEU A 44 36.31 10.96 6.50
N PRO A 45 37.67 10.93 6.25
CA PRO A 45 38.17 10.28 5.02
C PRO A 45 37.98 8.77 5.03
N ILE A 46 38.01 8.11 6.21
CA ILE A 46 37.75 6.67 6.29
C ILE A 46 36.28 6.38 5.91
N LEU A 47 35.34 7.14 6.45
CA LEU A 47 33.91 7.01 6.09
C LEU A 47 33.66 7.32 4.60
N ALA A 48 34.29 8.38 4.07
CA ALA A 48 34.19 8.71 2.65
C ALA A 48 34.77 7.59 1.76
N GLY A 49 35.90 7.01 2.16
CA GLY A 49 36.48 5.87 1.45
C GLY A 49 35.58 4.61 1.48
N LEU A 50 34.99 4.33 2.63
CA LEU A 50 34.06 3.19 2.78
C LEU A 50 32.81 3.36 1.94
N THR A 51 32.21 4.58 1.95
CA THR A 51 31.01 4.87 1.16
C THR A 51 31.29 4.80 -0.35
N THR A 52 32.43 5.35 -0.81
CA THR A 52 32.81 5.24 -2.23
C THR A 52 33.09 3.79 -2.65
N TYR A 53 33.73 3.01 -1.79
CA TYR A 53 33.97 1.58 -2.05
C TYR A 53 32.66 0.79 -2.20
N LEU A 54 31.69 1.02 -1.30
CA LEU A 54 30.37 0.36 -1.38
C LEU A 54 29.58 0.82 -2.61
N LEU A 55 29.66 2.12 -2.97
CA LEU A 55 28.96 2.63 -4.14
C LEU A 55 29.54 2.06 -5.44
N VAL A 56 30.86 1.98 -5.57
CA VAL A 56 31.53 1.36 -6.72
C VAL A 56 31.24 -0.14 -6.76
N GLY A 57 31.16 -0.83 -5.61
CA GLY A 57 30.75 -2.22 -5.54
C GLY A 57 29.34 -2.47 -6.07
N GLN A 58 28.38 -1.59 -5.71
CA GLN A 58 27.01 -1.67 -6.24
C GLN A 58 26.93 -1.37 -7.76
N LEU A 59 27.70 -0.40 -8.24
CA LEU A 59 27.74 -0.09 -9.67
C LEU A 59 28.38 -1.22 -10.50
N ARG A 60 29.38 -1.94 -9.95
CA ARG A 60 29.97 -3.12 -10.61
C ARG A 60 29.00 -4.30 -10.63
N ALA A 61 28.23 -4.51 -9.56
CA ALA A 61 27.23 -5.57 -9.51
C ALA A 61 26.07 -5.33 -10.48
N GLN A 62 25.77 -4.08 -10.84
CA GLN A 62 24.76 -3.74 -11.86
C GLN A 62 25.31 -3.76 -13.30
N GLY A 63 26.62 -3.73 -13.48
CA GLY A 63 27.27 -3.74 -14.82
C GLY A 63 27.43 -5.12 -15.44
N GLU A 64 27.23 -6.22 -14.70
CA GLU A 64 27.40 -7.58 -15.25
C GLU A 64 26.11 -8.20 -15.80
N ALA A 65 25.01 -7.49 -15.82
CA ALA A 65 23.72 -8.03 -16.27
C ALA A 65 23.34 -7.75 -17.73
N CYS A 66 24.24 -7.30 -18.61
CA CYS A 66 23.97 -7.17 -20.04
C CYS A 66 25.22 -7.26 -20.90
N VAL A 67 25.89 -8.42 -20.96
CA VAL A 67 26.76 -8.75 -22.08
C VAL A 67 26.20 -9.98 -22.80
N PHE A 68 25.51 -9.72 -23.88
CA PHE A 68 25.10 -10.72 -24.85
C PHE A 68 26.35 -11.21 -25.58
N GLN A 69 26.93 -12.31 -25.14
CA GLN A 69 28.00 -13.00 -25.86
C GLN A 69 27.38 -13.92 -26.91
N THR A 70 27.63 -13.61 -28.17
CA THR A 70 27.39 -14.49 -29.31
C THR A 70 28.50 -15.56 -29.33
N PRO A 71 28.20 -16.84 -29.12
CA PRO A 71 29.21 -17.88 -29.36
C PRO A 71 29.28 -18.23 -30.85
N LYS A 72 30.48 -18.07 -31.44
CA LYS A 72 30.85 -18.73 -32.67
C LYS A 72 31.01 -20.24 -32.45
N GLY A 73 30.27 -21.00 -33.22
CA GLY A 73 30.46 -22.35 -33.72
C GLY A 73 31.12 -23.41 -32.84
N GLN A 74 30.30 -24.37 -32.39
CA GLN A 74 30.74 -25.77 -32.28
C GLN A 74 29.53 -26.69 -32.48
N GLU A 75 29.68 -27.59 -33.43
CA GLU A 75 28.72 -28.63 -33.81
C GLU A 75 28.63 -29.77 -32.77
N LEU A 76 27.53 -30.49 -32.84
CA LEU A 76 27.21 -31.84 -32.43
C LEU A 76 26.55 -32.07 -31.06
N GLY A 77 25.29 -32.49 -31.14
CA GLY A 77 24.55 -33.31 -30.20
C GLY A 77 23.06 -33.00 -30.20
N PRO A 78 22.15 -33.99 -30.28
CA PRO A 78 20.71 -33.71 -30.27
C PRO A 78 20.26 -33.35 -28.88
N SER A 79 20.34 -32.09 -28.56
CA SER A 79 19.77 -31.54 -27.33
C SER A 79 18.39 -30.98 -27.62
N HIS A 80 17.44 -31.28 -26.76
CA HIS A 80 16.08 -30.75 -26.71
C HIS A 80 16.04 -29.27 -27.07
N GLN A 81 15.69 -29.01 -28.32
CA GLN A 81 15.42 -27.67 -28.81
C GLN A 81 14.15 -27.18 -28.11
N ARG A 82 14.33 -26.37 -27.06
CA ARG A 82 13.27 -25.49 -26.60
C ARG A 82 12.93 -24.60 -27.80
N SER A 83 11.88 -24.95 -28.50
CA SER A 83 11.29 -24.18 -29.58
C SER A 83 10.96 -22.80 -29.00
N TYR A 84 11.78 -21.81 -29.32
CA TYR A 84 11.40 -20.42 -29.19
C TYR A 84 10.36 -20.21 -30.31
N ALA A 85 9.08 -20.30 -29.95
CA ALA A 85 8.01 -19.94 -30.86
C ALA A 85 8.22 -18.46 -31.28
N PRO A 86 8.19 -18.14 -32.58
CA PRO A 86 8.32 -16.76 -33.01
C PRO A 86 7.22 -15.91 -32.38
N PRO A 87 7.49 -14.61 -32.05
CA PRO A 87 6.46 -13.72 -31.57
C PRO A 87 5.40 -13.56 -32.66
N GLY A 88 4.25 -14.23 -32.49
CA GLY A 88 3.15 -14.25 -33.45
C GLY A 88 2.32 -15.53 -33.48
N ALA A 89 2.77 -16.63 -32.86
CA ALA A 89 2.03 -17.91 -32.82
C ALA A 89 1.29 -18.17 -31.51
N GLY A 90 1.31 -17.24 -30.57
CA GLY A 90 0.47 -17.30 -29.36
C GLY A 90 -0.85 -16.62 -29.67
N GLY A 91 -1.95 -17.37 -29.77
CA GLY A 91 -3.29 -16.77 -29.80
C GLY A 91 -3.41 -15.72 -28.68
N ASP A 92 -4.07 -14.62 -28.99
CA ASP A 92 -4.23 -13.51 -28.04
C ASP A 92 -4.81 -14.04 -26.71
N LYS A 93 -4.00 -13.98 -25.65
CA LYS A 93 -4.38 -14.50 -24.31
C LYS A 93 -5.55 -13.71 -23.72
N PRO A 94 -6.50 -14.38 -23.06
CA PRO A 94 -7.58 -13.72 -22.32
C PRO A 94 -7.05 -12.72 -21.30
N ARG A 95 -7.61 -11.52 -21.33
CA ARG A 95 -7.25 -10.46 -20.39
C ARG A 95 -8.37 -9.44 -20.20
N ALA A 96 -8.50 -8.93 -19.01
CA ALA A 96 -9.45 -7.87 -18.68
C ALA A 96 -8.85 -6.89 -17.66
N HIS A 97 -9.20 -5.64 -17.82
CA HIS A 97 -9.01 -4.58 -16.84
C HIS A 97 -10.32 -3.82 -16.72
N LEU A 98 -10.86 -3.77 -15.52
CA LEU A 98 -12.18 -3.22 -15.21
C LEU A 98 -11.98 -2.02 -14.28
N THR A 99 -12.76 -0.96 -14.47
CA THR A 99 -12.74 0.22 -13.61
C THR A 99 -14.06 0.35 -12.85
N VAL A 100 -14.04 0.98 -11.69
CA VAL A 100 -15.19 0.98 -10.80
C VAL A 100 -16.31 1.89 -11.32
N VAL A 101 -17.55 1.41 -11.23
CA VAL A 101 -18.76 2.20 -11.48
C VAL A 101 -19.35 2.65 -10.15
N ARG A 102 -19.74 3.93 -10.08
CA ARG A 102 -20.41 4.46 -8.87
C ARG A 102 -21.70 3.71 -8.60
N GLN A 103 -21.84 3.24 -7.39
CA GLN A 103 -23.01 2.51 -6.92
C GLN A 103 -23.68 3.24 -5.78
N THR A 104 -25.01 3.13 -5.71
CA THR A 104 -25.76 3.50 -4.52
C THR A 104 -25.68 2.36 -3.51
N PRO A 105 -25.45 2.65 -2.21
CA PRO A 105 -25.47 1.63 -1.19
C PRO A 105 -26.83 0.92 -1.19
N THR A 106 -26.86 -0.33 -1.57
CA THR A 106 -28.01 -1.20 -1.40
C THR A 106 -27.91 -1.85 -0.04
N GLN A 107 -29.03 -2.09 0.63
CA GLN A 107 -29.04 -2.80 1.90
C GLN A 107 -28.37 -4.17 1.71
N SER A 108 -27.18 -4.34 2.29
CA SER A 108 -26.49 -5.61 2.30
C SER A 108 -27.29 -6.62 3.10
N LEU A 109 -27.50 -7.81 2.56
CA LEU A 109 -27.99 -8.94 3.33
C LEU A 109 -27.04 -9.14 4.51
N LYS A 110 -27.60 -9.31 5.71
CA LYS A 110 -26.83 -9.55 6.93
C LYS A 110 -25.78 -10.64 6.67
N ASN A 111 -24.51 -10.32 6.90
CA ASN A 111 -23.32 -11.18 6.81
C ASN A 111 -22.67 -11.40 5.44
N GLN A 112 -22.98 -10.63 4.40
CA GLN A 112 -22.23 -10.70 3.15
C GLN A 112 -21.71 -9.32 2.76
N PHE A 113 -20.43 -9.25 2.42
CA PHE A 113 -19.84 -8.04 1.86
C PHE A 113 -20.44 -7.77 0.48
N PRO A 114 -20.91 -6.54 0.21
CA PRO A 114 -21.46 -6.19 -1.10
C PRO A 114 -20.39 -6.30 -2.19
N ALA A 115 -20.80 -6.79 -3.36
CA ALA A 115 -19.92 -6.85 -4.52
C ALA A 115 -19.90 -5.52 -5.28
N LEU A 116 -18.72 -5.15 -5.78
CA LEU A 116 -18.54 -4.00 -6.63
C LEU A 116 -19.01 -4.27 -8.07
N HIS A 117 -19.51 -3.22 -8.72
CA HIS A 117 -19.83 -3.21 -10.16
C HIS A 117 -18.72 -2.50 -10.93
N TRP A 118 -18.47 -2.99 -12.13
CA TRP A 118 -17.33 -2.57 -12.93
C TRP A 118 -17.76 -2.12 -14.33
N GLU A 119 -17.09 -1.10 -14.84
CA GLU A 119 -17.04 -0.76 -16.25
C GLU A 119 -16.09 -1.72 -16.97
N HIS A 120 -16.40 -2.13 -18.19
CA HIS A 120 -15.63 -3.13 -18.91
C HIS A 120 -15.35 -2.81 -20.39
N GLU A 121 -15.88 -1.70 -20.88
CA GLU A 121 -15.76 -1.29 -22.29
C GLU A 121 -15.23 0.13 -22.47
N LEU A 122 -15.52 1.04 -21.53
CA LEU A 122 -15.25 2.46 -21.65
C LEU A 122 -14.04 2.90 -20.81
N GLY A 123 -13.42 4.02 -21.22
CA GLY A 123 -12.31 4.64 -20.50
C GLY A 123 -11.06 3.77 -20.50
N LEU A 124 -10.53 3.49 -19.33
CA LEU A 124 -9.39 2.59 -19.13
C LEU A 124 -9.79 1.12 -19.11
N ALA A 125 -11.11 0.83 -19.04
CA ALA A 125 -11.61 -0.52 -18.94
C ALA A 125 -11.59 -1.24 -20.29
N PHE A 126 -11.32 -2.54 -20.26
CA PHE A 126 -11.44 -3.41 -21.42
C PHE A 126 -11.61 -4.88 -21.04
N THR A 127 -12.24 -5.63 -21.92
CA THR A 127 -12.21 -7.10 -21.96
C THR A 127 -11.71 -7.54 -23.32
N LYS A 128 -10.81 -8.52 -23.39
CA LYS A 128 -10.21 -9.04 -24.62
C LYS A 128 -10.18 -10.55 -24.63
N ASN A 129 -10.25 -11.11 -25.85
CA ASN A 129 -10.03 -12.54 -26.09
C ASN A 129 -10.93 -13.45 -25.28
N ARG A 130 -12.23 -13.28 -25.49
CA ARG A 130 -13.32 -14.04 -24.86
C ARG A 130 -13.50 -13.80 -23.33
N MET A 131 -12.67 -12.94 -22.69
CA MET A 131 -13.02 -12.50 -21.35
C MET A 131 -14.36 -11.77 -21.39
N ASN A 132 -15.25 -12.11 -20.46
CA ASN A 132 -16.58 -11.54 -20.38
C ASN A 132 -16.87 -11.03 -18.98
N TYR A 133 -17.53 -9.88 -18.91
CA TYR A 133 -18.03 -9.32 -17.65
C TYR A 133 -19.55 -9.28 -17.66
N THR A 134 -20.18 -9.92 -16.71
CA THR A 134 -21.63 -9.96 -16.59
C THR A 134 -22.07 -10.04 -15.13
N ASN A 135 -23.06 -9.27 -14.77
CA ASN A 135 -23.70 -9.30 -13.45
C ASN A 135 -22.71 -9.38 -12.27
N LYS A 136 -21.72 -8.48 -12.24
CA LYS A 136 -20.65 -8.37 -11.23
C LYS A 136 -19.53 -9.41 -11.35
N PHE A 137 -19.62 -10.34 -12.27
CA PHE A 137 -18.65 -11.41 -12.44
C PHE A 137 -17.77 -11.18 -13.66
N LEU A 138 -16.47 -11.34 -13.48
CA LEU A 138 -15.53 -11.56 -14.55
C LEU A 138 -15.46 -13.07 -14.82
N VAL A 139 -15.86 -13.48 -16.02
CA VAL A 139 -15.96 -14.90 -16.40
C VAL A 139 -14.70 -15.35 -17.11
N ILE A 140 -14.12 -16.45 -16.68
CA ILE A 140 -12.90 -17.04 -17.23
C ILE A 140 -13.25 -17.88 -18.47
N PRO A 141 -12.69 -17.58 -19.65
CA PRO A 141 -13.08 -18.21 -20.91
C PRO A 141 -12.36 -19.52 -21.22
N GLU A 142 -11.25 -19.82 -20.56
CA GLU A 142 -10.48 -21.06 -20.74
C GLU A 142 -9.64 -21.36 -19.49
N SER A 143 -9.40 -22.66 -19.24
CA SER A 143 -8.63 -23.09 -18.07
C SER A 143 -7.15 -22.75 -18.21
N GLY A 144 -6.51 -22.29 -17.13
CA GLY A 144 -5.08 -21.96 -17.11
C GLY A 144 -4.65 -21.17 -15.87
N ASP A 145 -3.39 -20.75 -15.88
CA ASP A 145 -2.81 -19.94 -14.82
C ASP A 145 -3.07 -18.45 -15.09
N TYR A 146 -3.87 -17.85 -14.23
CA TYR A 146 -4.22 -16.43 -14.31
C TYR A 146 -3.58 -15.62 -13.20
N PHE A 147 -3.06 -14.44 -13.56
CA PHE A 147 -2.79 -13.42 -12.57
C PHE A 147 -4.07 -12.60 -12.35
N VAL A 148 -4.60 -12.67 -11.12
CA VAL A 148 -5.81 -11.95 -10.70
C VAL A 148 -5.39 -10.82 -9.78
N TYR A 149 -5.88 -9.59 -10.04
CA TYR A 149 -5.50 -8.42 -9.27
C TYR A 149 -6.67 -7.45 -9.08
N SER A 150 -6.65 -6.74 -7.99
CA SER A 150 -7.58 -5.63 -7.72
C SER A 150 -6.92 -4.59 -6.82
N GLN A 151 -7.22 -3.34 -7.06
CA GLN A 151 -7.00 -2.26 -6.12
C GLN A 151 -8.33 -1.60 -5.82
N VAL A 152 -8.64 -1.46 -4.55
CA VAL A 152 -9.78 -0.66 -4.10
C VAL A 152 -9.26 0.44 -3.20
N THR A 153 -9.48 1.68 -3.59
CA THR A 153 -9.16 2.84 -2.77
C THR A 153 -10.38 3.24 -1.98
N PHE A 154 -10.22 3.34 -0.69
CA PHE A 154 -11.24 3.86 0.22
C PHE A 154 -10.90 5.27 0.66
N ARG A 155 -11.92 6.05 0.94
CA ARG A 155 -11.81 7.41 1.47
C ARG A 155 -12.85 7.64 2.55
N GLY A 156 -12.48 8.41 3.54
CA GLY A 156 -13.40 8.75 4.61
C GLY A 156 -12.95 9.95 5.42
N THR A 157 -13.82 10.39 6.29
CA THR A 157 -13.52 11.38 7.31
C THR A 157 -13.60 10.67 8.65
N THR A 158 -12.51 10.64 9.40
CA THR A 158 -12.58 10.21 10.79
C THR A 158 -12.91 11.41 11.66
N SER A 159 -14.12 11.52 12.08
CA SER A 159 -14.41 12.09 13.37
C SER A 159 -14.52 10.90 14.32
N GLU A 160 -13.58 10.81 15.27
CA GLU A 160 -13.74 9.98 16.47
C GLU A 160 -13.62 8.46 16.32
N CYS A 161 -12.39 7.99 16.16
CA CYS A 161 -12.00 6.72 16.74
C CYS A 161 -11.58 7.00 18.19
N GLY A 162 -12.33 6.55 19.16
CA GLY A 162 -11.88 6.51 20.54
C GLY A 162 -12.69 7.20 21.63
N GLU A 163 -13.77 7.90 21.34
CA GLU A 163 -14.70 8.28 22.40
C GLU A 163 -15.83 7.25 22.50
N ILE A 164 -15.76 6.44 23.56
CA ILE A 164 -16.87 5.63 24.04
C ILE A 164 -17.91 6.61 24.59
N SER A 165 -18.61 7.31 23.73
CA SER A 165 -19.87 7.95 24.08
C SER A 165 -20.91 6.85 24.24
N GLN A 166 -21.22 6.53 25.49
CA GLN A 166 -22.39 5.73 25.83
C GLN A 166 -23.62 6.33 25.14
N GLY A 167 -24.05 5.75 24.03
CA GLY A 167 -25.36 6.05 23.50
C GLY A 167 -25.55 6.02 21.98
N SER A 168 -24.54 6.07 21.17
CA SER A 168 -24.74 6.03 19.71
C SER A 168 -23.58 5.31 19.03
N ARG A 169 -23.67 3.99 18.97
CA ARG A 169 -22.91 3.19 18.00
C ARG A 169 -23.48 3.46 16.61
N LEU A 170 -23.17 4.61 16.03
CA LEU A 170 -23.26 4.75 14.59
C LEU A 170 -22.13 3.87 14.03
N ASN A 171 -22.52 2.85 13.27
CA ASN A 171 -21.70 1.84 12.60
C ASN A 171 -20.60 2.47 11.72
N LYS A 172 -19.52 2.96 12.31
CA LYS A 172 -18.30 3.26 11.56
C LYS A 172 -17.43 2.02 11.59
N PRO A 173 -16.98 1.52 10.45
CA PRO A 173 -16.11 0.36 10.43
C PRO A 173 -14.74 0.74 11.02
N ASP A 174 -14.29 -0.02 12.00
CA ASP A 174 -12.92 0.08 12.54
C ASP A 174 -11.88 -0.36 11.51
N SER A 175 -12.32 -1.07 10.48
CA SER A 175 -11.48 -1.60 9.41
C SER A 175 -12.21 -1.61 8.07
N ILE A 176 -11.44 -1.44 7.00
CA ILE A 176 -11.87 -1.63 5.62
C ILE A 176 -11.34 -2.96 5.10
N ILE A 177 -12.15 -3.67 4.33
CA ILE A 177 -11.84 -5.00 3.84
C ILE A 177 -12.15 -5.07 2.34
N VAL A 178 -11.26 -5.73 1.58
CA VAL A 178 -11.46 -6.11 0.19
C VAL A 178 -11.27 -7.62 0.08
N VAL A 179 -12.16 -8.28 -0.63
CA VAL A 179 -12.09 -9.73 -0.85
C VAL A 179 -12.28 -10.01 -2.34
N ILE A 180 -11.39 -10.79 -2.93
CA ILE A 180 -11.61 -11.39 -4.25
C ILE A 180 -12.14 -12.80 -4.03
N THR A 181 -13.31 -13.10 -4.62
CA THR A 181 -13.98 -14.39 -4.49
C THR A 181 -14.15 -15.04 -5.85
N LYS A 182 -14.18 -16.35 -5.83
CA LYS A 182 -14.46 -17.21 -6.98
C LYS A 182 -15.75 -17.99 -6.75
N VAL A 183 -16.58 -18.08 -7.78
CA VAL A 183 -17.76 -18.95 -7.82
C VAL A 183 -17.60 -19.89 -9.01
N THR A 184 -17.85 -21.17 -8.82
CA THR A 184 -17.87 -22.17 -9.88
C THR A 184 -19.29 -22.72 -10.06
N ASP A 185 -19.59 -23.25 -11.22
CA ASP A 185 -20.94 -23.85 -11.47
C ASP A 185 -21.17 -25.12 -10.65
N SER A 186 -20.08 -25.83 -10.30
CA SER A 186 -20.14 -27.03 -9.45
C SER A 186 -20.29 -26.71 -7.95
N TYR A 187 -19.89 -25.51 -7.53
CA TYR A 187 -19.97 -25.06 -6.14
C TYR A 187 -20.36 -23.57 -6.10
N PRO A 188 -21.66 -23.27 -5.98
CA PRO A 188 -22.18 -21.92 -6.13
C PRO A 188 -21.85 -20.99 -4.95
N GLU A 189 -21.38 -21.52 -3.82
CA GLU A 189 -20.94 -20.67 -2.71
C GLU A 189 -19.61 -19.97 -3.05
N PRO A 190 -19.50 -18.65 -2.79
CA PRO A 190 -18.28 -17.92 -3.07
C PRO A 190 -17.09 -18.44 -2.26
N THR A 191 -16.03 -18.85 -2.94
CA THR A 191 -14.76 -19.24 -2.34
C THR A 191 -13.82 -18.03 -2.33
N GLN A 192 -13.29 -17.69 -1.16
CA GLN A 192 -12.34 -16.60 -1.03
C GLN A 192 -10.99 -16.97 -1.65
N LEU A 193 -10.50 -16.15 -2.57
CA LEU A 193 -9.16 -16.26 -3.16
C LEU A 193 -8.15 -15.37 -2.46
N LEU A 194 -8.47 -14.09 -2.28
CA LEU A 194 -7.61 -13.09 -1.65
C LEU A 194 -8.44 -12.21 -0.71
N MET A 195 -7.80 -11.75 0.35
CA MET A 195 -8.40 -10.79 1.29
C MET A 195 -7.34 -9.80 1.77
N GLY A 196 -7.70 -8.55 1.81
CA GLY A 196 -6.90 -7.48 2.41
C GLY A 196 -7.72 -6.69 3.41
N THR A 197 -7.12 -6.38 4.54
CA THR A 197 -7.75 -5.61 5.61
C THR A 197 -6.81 -4.50 6.07
N LYS A 198 -7.36 -3.31 6.33
CA LYS A 198 -6.65 -2.20 6.96
C LYS A 198 -7.50 -1.59 8.07
N SER A 199 -6.89 -1.30 9.23
CA SER A 199 -7.51 -0.45 10.25
C SER A 199 -7.53 1.00 9.77
N VAL A 200 -8.63 1.70 10.01
CA VAL A 200 -8.82 3.11 9.64
C VAL A 200 -8.98 4.01 10.85
N CYS A 201 -8.96 3.45 12.04
CA CYS A 201 -9.18 4.17 13.29
C CYS A 201 -8.08 5.19 13.66
N GLU A 202 -6.86 4.96 13.23
CA GLU A 202 -5.70 5.78 13.61
C GLU A 202 -5.34 6.85 12.56
N ILE A 203 -6.14 6.98 11.52
CA ILE A 203 -5.85 7.87 10.39
C ILE A 203 -6.60 9.18 10.59
N GLY A 204 -5.90 10.31 10.52
CA GLY A 204 -6.45 11.65 10.78
C GLY A 204 -7.75 12.00 10.04
N SER A 205 -8.23 13.23 10.15
CA SER A 205 -9.58 13.68 9.78
C SER A 205 -10.04 13.41 8.35
N ASN A 206 -9.11 13.30 7.39
CA ASN A 206 -9.39 12.90 6.00
C ASN A 206 -8.38 11.84 5.61
N TRP A 207 -8.84 10.68 5.20
CA TRP A 207 -7.96 9.58 4.84
C TRP A 207 -8.28 8.96 3.48
N PHE A 208 -7.22 8.46 2.86
CA PHE A 208 -7.27 7.65 1.65
C PHE A 208 -6.44 6.40 1.88
N GLN A 209 -7.03 5.24 1.65
CA GLN A 209 -6.37 3.96 1.85
C GLN A 209 -6.58 3.04 0.65
N PRO A 210 -5.57 2.85 -0.21
CA PRO A 210 -5.61 1.81 -1.21
C PRO A 210 -5.30 0.45 -0.58
N ILE A 211 -6.07 -0.55 -0.98
CA ILE A 211 -5.79 -1.97 -0.72
C ILE A 211 -5.58 -2.62 -2.07
N TYR A 212 -4.34 -3.03 -2.34
CA TYR A 212 -3.99 -3.79 -3.54
C TYR A 212 -3.87 -5.27 -3.19
N LEU A 213 -4.49 -6.11 -4.02
CA LEU A 213 -4.43 -7.56 -3.97
C LEU A 213 -3.97 -8.08 -5.33
N GLY A 214 -3.13 -9.10 -5.36
CA GLY A 214 -2.71 -9.73 -6.61
C GLY A 214 -2.00 -11.04 -6.34
N ALA A 215 -2.42 -12.10 -7.05
CA ALA A 215 -1.75 -13.40 -7.02
C ALA A 215 -2.10 -14.23 -8.25
N MET A 216 -1.37 -15.32 -8.43
CA MET A 216 -1.61 -16.31 -9.47
C MET A 216 -2.53 -17.42 -8.96
N PHE A 217 -3.47 -17.82 -9.80
CA PHE A 217 -4.38 -18.93 -9.54
C PHE A 217 -4.60 -19.75 -10.80
N PHE A 218 -4.64 -21.07 -10.64
CA PHE A 218 -5.20 -21.91 -11.67
C PHE A 218 -6.73 -21.77 -11.64
N LEU A 219 -7.30 -21.31 -12.75
CA LEU A 219 -8.74 -21.13 -12.90
C LEU A 219 -9.25 -22.03 -14.03
N ASN A 220 -10.48 -22.52 -13.89
CA ASN A 220 -11.12 -23.31 -14.90
C ASN A 220 -12.01 -22.45 -15.79
N GLU A 221 -12.25 -22.92 -17.01
CA GLU A 221 -13.26 -22.33 -17.88
C GLU A 221 -14.62 -22.26 -17.16
N GLY A 222 -15.28 -21.11 -17.24
CA GLY A 222 -16.55 -20.85 -16.56
C GLY A 222 -16.42 -20.35 -15.13
N ASP A 223 -15.25 -20.38 -14.51
CA ASP A 223 -15.04 -19.75 -13.19
C ASP A 223 -15.41 -18.28 -13.24
N LYS A 224 -16.07 -17.80 -12.18
CA LYS A 224 -16.59 -16.44 -12.07
C LYS A 224 -15.90 -15.73 -10.92
N LEU A 225 -15.23 -14.62 -11.19
CA LEU A 225 -14.53 -13.83 -10.19
C LEU A 225 -15.34 -12.58 -9.86
N MET A 226 -15.37 -12.18 -8.57
CA MET A 226 -15.95 -10.92 -8.12
C MET A 226 -15.14 -10.30 -6.99
N VAL A 227 -15.30 -9.00 -6.80
CA VAL A 227 -14.68 -8.25 -5.71
C VAL A 227 -15.75 -7.74 -4.77
N ASN A 228 -15.60 -8.07 -3.50
CA ASN A 228 -16.47 -7.67 -2.42
C ASN A 228 -15.73 -6.70 -1.47
N VAL A 229 -16.45 -5.76 -0.89
CA VAL A 229 -15.88 -4.77 0.03
C VAL A 229 -16.72 -4.67 1.29
N SER A 230 -16.09 -4.27 2.40
CA SER A 230 -16.80 -4.08 3.67
C SER A 230 -17.85 -2.98 3.59
N ASP A 231 -17.56 -1.89 2.86
CA ASP A 231 -18.46 -0.74 2.73
C ASP A 231 -18.29 -0.05 1.36
N ILE A 232 -19.35 -0.08 0.55
CA ILE A 232 -19.38 0.56 -0.76
C ILE A 232 -19.36 2.10 -0.64
N SER A 233 -19.90 2.66 0.44
CA SER A 233 -19.99 4.11 0.63
C SER A 233 -18.62 4.77 0.82
N LEU A 234 -17.64 4.00 1.27
CA LEU A 234 -16.26 4.44 1.48
C LEU A 234 -15.37 4.30 0.24
N VAL A 235 -15.84 3.65 -0.81
CA VAL A 235 -15.04 3.47 -2.05
C VAL A 235 -14.84 4.80 -2.76
N ASP A 236 -13.61 5.06 -3.20
CA ASP A 236 -13.29 6.25 -3.99
C ASP A 236 -13.61 6.03 -5.48
N TYR A 237 -14.67 6.65 -5.93
CA TYR A 237 -15.14 6.64 -7.33
C TYR A 237 -14.67 7.86 -8.14
N THR A 238 -13.72 8.64 -7.64
CA THR A 238 -13.37 9.91 -8.28
C THR A 238 -12.58 9.78 -9.55
N LYS A 239 -11.81 8.68 -9.68
CA LYS A 239 -10.97 8.40 -10.85
C LYS A 239 -10.90 6.90 -11.11
N GLU A 240 -10.83 6.54 -12.37
CA GLU A 240 -10.78 5.16 -12.85
C GLU A 240 -9.50 4.41 -12.42
N ASP A 241 -8.39 5.12 -12.27
CA ASP A 241 -7.08 4.57 -11.89
C ASP A 241 -6.92 4.26 -10.41
N LYS A 242 -7.89 4.63 -9.56
CA LYS A 242 -7.84 4.41 -8.12
C LYS A 242 -8.48 3.10 -7.66
N THR A 243 -9.50 2.66 -8.36
CA THR A 243 -10.25 1.44 -8.02
C THR A 243 -10.50 0.66 -9.29
N PHE A 244 -9.85 -0.50 -9.40
CA PHE A 244 -9.86 -1.34 -10.58
C PHE A 244 -9.74 -2.82 -10.21
N PHE A 245 -10.10 -3.68 -11.16
CA PHE A 245 -10.05 -5.12 -11.04
C PHE A 245 -9.70 -5.76 -12.38
N GLY A 246 -8.92 -6.82 -12.38
CA GLY A 246 -8.57 -7.49 -13.63
C GLY A 246 -8.00 -8.88 -13.45
N ALA A 247 -7.91 -9.56 -14.59
CA ALA A 247 -7.22 -10.84 -14.69
C ALA A 247 -6.65 -11.03 -16.10
N PHE A 248 -5.55 -11.77 -16.19
CA PHE A 248 -4.98 -12.15 -17.48
C PHE A 248 -4.32 -13.53 -17.40
N LEU A 249 -4.43 -14.29 -18.49
CA LEU A 249 -3.77 -15.59 -18.66
C LEU A 249 -2.26 -15.40 -18.83
N LEU A 250 -1.45 -16.17 -18.11
CA LEU A 250 0.02 -16.15 -18.12
C LEU A 250 0.66 -16.87 -19.31
#